data_7a10e97df3e46fafb68ba622aabbc167
#
_entry.id   7a10e97df3e46fafb68ba622aabbc167
#
_cell.length_a   1.000
_cell.length_b   1.000
_cell.length_c   1.000
_cell.angle_alpha   90.00
_cell.angle_beta   90.00
_cell.angle_gamma   90.00
#
_symmetry.space_group_name_H-M   'P 1'
#
loop_
_entity.id
_entity.type
_entity.pdbx_description
1 polymer ?
#
loop_
_entity_poly.entity_id
_entity_poly.type
_entity_poly.pdbx_seq_one_letter_code
_entity_poly.pdbx_strand_id
1 'polypeptide(L)'
;MGINMKWSVVLFCVMILTALFGAAVGDIYPLTVEGVGTVTVPADIVTISVSVESSNENITQAQDEVGEKMDRIISALKKAGVKDDEILPGQGSGISNFQSSSKVCKTVNNTTVCENITESASALQRSTVIRLQAKDESRIDKVLDAARSAGANAYVAGYYLKDSSDARAEARKKALADARKNAAAIAADAGGSLGKAMDIFAYPDQGIDYSYGSGSGEGRMMDVSSMVMVTYEFIL
;
A
#
# COMPACT_ATOMS: atom_id res chain seq x y z
N MET A 1 -60.89 59.10 20.81
CA MET A 1 -59.53 58.67 20.89
C MET A 1 -59.09 58.20 19.49
N GLY A 2 -58.62 59.18 18.65
CA GLY A 2 -58.36 58.93 17.27
C GLY A 2 -56.91 58.43 17.10
N ILE A 3 -56.77 57.16 16.71
CA ILE A 3 -55.50 56.62 16.32
C ILE A 3 -55.15 57.25 14.98
N ASN A 4 -54.07 58.06 14.95
CA ASN A 4 -53.62 58.72 13.75
C ASN A 4 -53.35 57.71 12.63
N MET A 5 -54.12 57.79 11.56
CA MET A 5 -54.07 56.94 10.35
C MET A 5 -52.62 56.83 9.75
N LYS A 6 -51.79 57.85 10.00
CA LYS A 6 -50.39 57.86 9.58
C LYS A 6 -49.51 56.85 10.39
N TRP A 7 -49.79 56.62 11.65
CA TRP A 7 -49.07 55.66 12.48
C TRP A 7 -49.48 54.21 12.18
N SER A 8 -50.76 54.00 11.82
CA SER A 8 -51.27 52.68 11.41
C SER A 8 -50.59 52.18 10.10
N VAL A 9 -50.38 53.10 9.15
CA VAL A 9 -49.71 52.76 7.86
C VAL A 9 -48.24 52.47 8.10
N VAL A 10 -47.55 53.21 8.99
CA VAL A 10 -46.13 52.95 9.31
C VAL A 10 -45.97 51.59 10.05
N LEU A 11 -46.84 51.25 10.95
CA LEU A 11 -46.84 49.96 11.65
C LEU A 11 -47.12 48.79 10.66
N PHE A 12 -48.01 48.99 9.70
CA PHE A 12 -48.30 47.97 8.69
C PHE A 12 -47.17 47.78 7.72
N CYS A 13 -46.44 48.83 7.33
CA CYS A 13 -45.24 48.75 6.48
C CYS A 13 -44.06 48.08 7.23
N VAL A 14 -43.91 48.34 8.55
CA VAL A 14 -42.85 47.66 9.32
C VAL A 14 -43.14 46.17 9.51
N MET A 15 -44.43 45.78 9.69
CA MET A 15 -44.82 44.35 9.75
C MET A 15 -44.60 43.63 8.43
N ILE A 16 -44.83 44.27 7.30
CA ILE A 16 -44.60 43.67 5.96
C ILE A 16 -43.07 43.57 5.71
N LEU A 17 -42.28 44.55 6.15
CA LEU A 17 -40.83 44.52 5.98
C LEU A 17 -40.16 43.40 6.81
N THR A 18 -40.66 43.08 8.01
CA THR A 18 -40.18 41.99 8.83
C THR A 18 -40.57 40.61 8.30
N ALA A 19 -41.68 40.49 7.58
CA ALA A 19 -42.08 39.24 6.95
C ALA A 19 -41.27 38.90 5.69
N LEU A 20 -40.62 39.89 5.05
CA LEU A 20 -39.81 39.69 3.85
C LEU A 20 -38.34 39.31 4.17
N PHE A 21 -37.92 39.42 5.43
CA PHE A 21 -36.58 39.02 5.91
C PHE A 21 -36.56 37.72 6.70
N GLY A 22 -37.63 36.95 6.69
CA GLY A 22 -37.57 35.54 7.06
C GLY A 22 -36.81 34.80 5.98
N ALA A 23 -35.50 34.94 5.96
CA ALA A 23 -34.67 34.00 5.19
C ALA A 23 -35.09 32.61 5.65
N ALA A 24 -35.70 31.83 4.79
CA ALA A 24 -35.92 30.41 5.01
C ALA A 24 -34.53 29.81 5.23
N VAL A 25 -34.16 29.66 6.50
CA VAL A 25 -33.00 28.80 6.84
C VAL A 25 -33.48 27.41 6.52
N GLY A 26 -33.07 26.92 5.36
CA GLY A 26 -33.36 25.55 4.96
C GLY A 26 -32.87 24.60 6.05
N ASP A 27 -33.55 23.51 6.23
CA ASP A 27 -33.12 22.49 7.17
C ASP A 27 -31.74 21.95 6.75
N ILE A 28 -30.80 21.94 7.69
CA ILE A 28 -29.43 21.50 7.47
C ILE A 28 -29.31 20.07 7.97
N TYR A 29 -28.93 19.18 7.07
CA TYR A 29 -28.71 17.77 7.38
C TYR A 29 -27.23 17.40 7.15
N PRO A 30 -26.66 16.44 7.91
CA PRO A 30 -25.31 15.97 7.66
C PRO A 30 -25.29 15.01 6.45
N LEU A 31 -24.43 15.29 5.48
CA LEU A 31 -24.11 14.41 4.37
C LEU A 31 -22.67 13.95 4.46
N THR A 32 -22.47 12.68 4.79
CA THR A 32 -21.13 12.09 4.91
C THR A 32 -20.79 11.30 3.64
N VAL A 33 -19.65 11.60 3.08
CA VAL A 33 -19.13 10.96 1.86
C VAL A 33 -17.67 10.59 2.05
N GLU A 34 -17.25 9.59 1.27
CA GLU A 34 -15.86 9.20 1.16
C GLU A 34 -15.26 9.76 -0.14
N GLY A 35 -14.00 10.12 -0.08
CA GLY A 35 -13.23 10.50 -1.24
C GLY A 35 -11.88 9.79 -1.28
N VAL A 36 -11.47 9.39 -2.46
CA VAL A 36 -10.20 8.70 -2.72
C VAL A 36 -9.37 9.52 -3.70
N GLY A 37 -8.07 9.63 -3.39
CA GLY A 37 -7.12 10.27 -4.29
C GLY A 37 -5.89 9.41 -4.47
N THR A 38 -5.45 9.24 -5.71
CA THR A 38 -4.25 8.48 -6.06
C THR A 38 -3.30 9.33 -6.89
N VAL A 39 -2.02 9.19 -6.61
CA VAL A 39 -0.92 9.81 -7.36
C VAL A 39 0.07 8.72 -7.72
N THR A 40 0.41 8.64 -8.99
CA THR A 40 1.41 7.70 -9.50
C THR A 40 2.73 8.42 -9.64
N VAL A 41 3.77 7.93 -8.97
CA VAL A 41 5.13 8.51 -8.96
C VAL A 41 6.18 7.43 -9.23
N PRO A 42 7.35 7.79 -9.81
CA PRO A 42 8.43 6.83 -9.98
C PRO A 42 9.01 6.42 -8.62
N ALA A 43 9.36 5.15 -8.47
CA ALA A 43 10.06 4.66 -7.30
C ALA A 43 11.51 5.16 -7.24
N ASP A 44 12.00 5.45 -6.03
CA ASP A 44 13.38 5.86 -5.78
C ASP A 44 14.31 4.67 -5.52
N ILE A 45 13.78 3.67 -4.83
CA ILE A 45 14.52 2.56 -4.27
C ILE A 45 13.95 1.25 -4.79
N VAL A 46 14.83 0.31 -5.11
CA VAL A 46 14.51 -1.09 -5.33
C VAL A 46 15.21 -1.93 -4.26
N THR A 47 14.52 -2.95 -3.77
CA THR A 47 15.11 -3.96 -2.90
C THR A 47 15.17 -5.30 -3.61
N ILE A 48 16.32 -5.94 -3.51
CA ILE A 48 16.58 -7.27 -4.05
C ILE A 48 16.74 -8.21 -2.86
N SER A 49 15.91 -9.23 -2.79
CA SER A 49 16.08 -10.32 -1.83
C SER A 49 17.06 -11.33 -2.39
N VAL A 50 18.02 -11.69 -1.56
CA VAL A 50 19.05 -12.68 -1.89
C VAL A 50 19.05 -13.72 -0.78
N SER A 51 18.79 -14.98 -1.11
CA SER A 51 18.70 -16.06 -0.13
C SER A 51 19.46 -17.30 -0.58
N VAL A 52 19.91 -18.05 0.43
CA VAL A 52 20.55 -19.34 0.28
C VAL A 52 19.95 -20.31 1.28
N GLU A 53 20.03 -21.59 0.94
CA GLU A 53 19.53 -22.65 1.80
C GLU A 53 20.53 -23.82 1.89
N SER A 54 20.40 -24.59 2.96
CA SER A 54 21.02 -25.88 3.13
C SER A 54 20.02 -26.84 3.73
N SER A 55 19.98 -28.07 3.18
CA SER A 55 19.11 -29.16 3.63
C SER A 55 19.91 -30.25 4.37
N ASN A 56 21.04 -29.89 4.98
CA ASN A 56 21.81 -30.85 5.77
C ASN A 56 21.06 -31.26 7.04
N GLU A 57 21.01 -32.55 7.32
CA GLU A 57 20.36 -33.10 8.53
C GLU A 57 21.04 -32.65 9.82
N ASN A 58 22.32 -32.36 9.78
CA ASN A 58 23.05 -31.79 10.90
C ASN A 58 22.94 -30.27 10.87
N ILE A 59 22.20 -29.71 11.84
CA ILE A 59 21.94 -28.26 11.95
C ILE A 59 23.23 -27.44 12.02
N THR A 60 24.26 -27.91 12.72
CA THR A 60 25.54 -27.19 12.81
C THR A 60 26.21 -27.12 11.44
N GLN A 61 26.26 -28.23 10.73
CA GLN A 61 26.80 -28.27 9.36
C GLN A 61 25.96 -27.41 8.40
N ALA A 62 24.63 -27.45 8.52
CA ALA A 62 23.76 -26.58 7.73
C ALA A 62 24.04 -25.09 7.97
N GLN A 63 24.30 -24.69 9.23
CA GLN A 63 24.66 -23.32 9.58
C GLN A 63 25.99 -22.89 8.95
N ASP A 64 27.00 -23.74 9.02
CA ASP A 64 28.31 -23.48 8.43
C ASP A 64 28.20 -23.35 6.89
N GLU A 65 27.50 -24.28 6.25
CA GLU A 65 27.28 -24.27 4.81
C GLU A 65 26.55 -23.01 4.33
N VAL A 66 25.48 -22.61 5.00
CA VAL A 66 24.72 -21.42 4.68
C VAL A 66 25.55 -20.16 4.92
N GLY A 67 26.39 -20.15 5.98
CA GLY A 67 27.35 -19.09 6.27
C GLY A 67 28.34 -18.90 5.13
N GLU A 68 29.04 -19.97 4.75
CA GLU A 68 30.02 -19.95 3.67
C GLU A 68 29.42 -19.59 2.31
N LYS A 69 28.20 -20.10 2.01
CA LYS A 69 27.47 -19.73 0.79
C LYS A 69 27.18 -18.24 0.77
N MET A 70 26.65 -17.69 1.86
CA MET A 70 26.31 -16.27 1.95
C MET A 70 27.56 -15.38 1.84
N ASP A 71 28.68 -15.75 2.47
CA ASP A 71 29.93 -14.98 2.38
C ASP A 71 30.49 -14.93 0.95
N ARG A 72 30.40 -16.05 0.20
CA ARG A 72 30.75 -16.09 -1.22
C ARG A 72 29.88 -15.18 -2.06
N ILE A 73 28.56 -15.17 -1.78
CA ILE A 73 27.60 -14.33 -2.50
C ILE A 73 27.85 -12.85 -2.19
N ILE A 74 28.04 -12.47 -0.92
CA ILE A 74 28.37 -11.10 -0.54
C ILE A 74 29.66 -10.65 -1.24
N SER A 75 30.66 -11.52 -1.33
CA SER A 75 31.90 -11.22 -2.05
C SER A 75 31.66 -11.01 -3.55
N ALA A 76 30.78 -11.81 -4.19
CA ALA A 76 30.41 -11.65 -5.58
C ALA A 76 29.62 -10.34 -5.81
N LEU A 77 28.70 -10.00 -4.91
CA LEU A 77 27.94 -8.75 -4.95
C LEU A 77 28.85 -7.52 -4.84
N LYS A 78 29.82 -7.54 -3.93
CA LYS A 78 30.83 -6.48 -3.79
C LYS A 78 31.67 -6.33 -5.06
N LYS A 79 32.07 -7.42 -5.69
CA LYS A 79 32.75 -7.39 -6.99
C LYS A 79 31.88 -6.85 -8.12
N ALA A 80 30.55 -7.03 -8.04
CA ALA A 80 29.58 -6.44 -8.96
C ALA A 80 29.31 -4.95 -8.72
N GLY A 81 29.91 -4.37 -7.63
CA GLY A 81 29.83 -2.94 -7.31
C GLY A 81 28.80 -2.60 -6.23
N VAL A 82 28.30 -3.58 -5.48
CA VAL A 82 27.43 -3.34 -4.33
C VAL A 82 28.28 -2.85 -3.16
N LYS A 83 27.84 -1.78 -2.52
CA LYS A 83 28.51 -1.18 -1.36
C LYS A 83 28.01 -1.82 -0.07
N ASP A 84 28.81 -1.67 1.01
CA ASP A 84 28.46 -2.23 2.32
C ASP A 84 27.19 -1.61 2.93
N ASP A 85 26.92 -0.33 2.69
CA ASP A 85 25.74 0.38 3.14
C ASP A 85 24.47 0.02 2.34
N GLU A 86 24.64 -0.63 1.20
CA GLU A 86 23.54 -1.14 0.36
C GLU A 86 23.13 -2.57 0.75
N ILE A 87 23.97 -3.28 1.53
CA ILE A 87 23.72 -4.64 2.00
C ILE A 87 23.08 -4.56 3.39
N LEU A 88 21.82 -4.92 3.48
CA LEU A 88 21.09 -4.92 4.73
C LEU A 88 20.91 -6.34 5.24
N PRO A 89 20.94 -6.54 6.58
CA PRO A 89 20.60 -7.85 7.14
C PRO A 89 19.19 -8.24 6.69
N GLY A 90 19.07 -9.44 6.13
CA GLY A 90 17.78 -9.99 5.75
C GLY A 90 16.94 -10.31 6.99
N GLN A 91 15.64 -10.18 6.86
CA GLN A 91 14.72 -10.62 7.89
C GLN A 91 14.63 -12.15 7.84
N GLY A 92 15.36 -12.81 8.74
CA GLY A 92 15.19 -14.21 9.04
C GLY A 92 16.33 -15.12 8.59
N SER A 93 17.05 -15.64 9.58
CA SER A 93 17.54 -17.00 9.51
C SER A 93 16.40 -17.88 10.03
N GLY A 94 15.82 -18.70 9.22
CA GLY A 94 14.69 -19.56 9.58
C GLY A 94 14.95 -21.01 9.22
N ILE A 95 14.52 -21.92 10.08
CA ILE A 95 14.42 -23.33 9.75
C ILE A 95 13.05 -23.51 9.12
N SER A 96 13.01 -23.86 7.85
CA SER A 96 11.79 -24.25 7.16
C SER A 96 11.68 -25.78 7.20
N ASN A 97 10.65 -26.29 7.84
CA ASN A 97 10.35 -27.71 7.82
C ASN A 97 9.38 -27.97 6.67
N PHE A 98 9.81 -28.76 5.69
CA PHE A 98 8.98 -29.23 4.61
C PHE A 98 8.56 -30.67 4.88
N GLN A 99 7.26 -30.90 4.88
CA GLN A 99 6.70 -32.25 4.90
C GLN A 99 6.12 -32.53 3.51
N SER A 100 6.72 -33.48 2.80
CA SER A 100 6.18 -33.98 1.55
C SER A 100 5.59 -35.35 1.80
N SER A 101 4.32 -35.53 1.49
CA SER A 101 3.69 -36.84 1.54
C SER A 101 3.39 -37.31 0.12
N SER A 102 3.99 -38.41 -0.29
CA SER A 102 3.75 -39.06 -1.57
C SER A 102 3.15 -40.42 -1.38
N LYS A 103 2.18 -40.78 -2.22
CA LYS A 103 1.57 -42.08 -2.22
C LYS A 103 2.29 -42.95 -3.26
N VAL A 104 3.06 -43.91 -2.80
CA VAL A 104 3.75 -44.87 -3.68
C VAL A 104 2.96 -46.14 -3.73
N CYS A 105 2.51 -46.54 -4.93
CA CYS A 105 1.74 -47.75 -5.14
C CYS A 105 2.61 -48.80 -5.88
N LYS A 106 2.72 -50.00 -5.29
CA LYS A 106 3.41 -51.14 -5.93
C LYS A 106 2.38 -52.25 -6.18
N THR A 107 2.39 -52.80 -7.40
CA THR A 107 1.57 -53.97 -7.74
C THR A 107 2.41 -55.24 -7.59
N VAL A 108 2.01 -56.10 -6.66
CA VAL A 108 2.62 -57.39 -6.40
C VAL A 108 1.52 -58.44 -6.51
N ASN A 109 1.73 -59.46 -7.34
CA ASN A 109 0.75 -60.57 -7.53
C ASN A 109 -0.67 -60.09 -7.86
N ASN A 110 -0.80 -59.16 -8.80
CA ASN A 110 -2.08 -58.56 -9.20
C ASN A 110 -2.83 -57.79 -8.13
N THR A 111 -2.21 -57.51 -6.99
CA THR A 111 -2.75 -56.68 -5.91
C THR A 111 -1.96 -55.41 -5.77
N THR A 112 -2.60 -54.24 -5.91
CA THR A 112 -1.95 -52.95 -5.73
C THR A 112 -1.99 -52.57 -4.25
N VAL A 113 -0.80 -52.48 -3.67
CA VAL A 113 -0.59 -51.97 -2.31
C VAL A 113 -0.02 -50.56 -2.41
N CYS A 114 -0.69 -49.60 -1.80
CA CYS A 114 -0.26 -48.22 -1.75
C CYS A 114 0.19 -47.84 -0.34
N GLU A 115 1.37 -47.30 -0.24
CA GLU A 115 1.97 -46.82 1.01
C GLU A 115 2.14 -45.30 0.96
N ASN A 116 1.75 -44.63 2.02
CA ASN A 116 2.00 -43.18 2.15
C ASN A 116 3.43 -43.00 2.71
N ILE A 117 4.32 -42.50 1.89
CA ILE A 117 5.67 -42.13 2.32
C ILE A 117 5.64 -40.66 2.70
N THR A 118 5.90 -40.37 3.96
CA THR A 118 6.05 -38.99 4.44
C THR A 118 7.54 -38.72 4.62
N GLU A 119 8.10 -37.89 3.76
CA GLU A 119 9.46 -37.41 3.89
C GLU A 119 9.42 -36.03 4.56
N SER A 120 10.14 -35.92 5.69
CA SER A 120 10.32 -34.65 6.38
C SER A 120 11.73 -34.13 6.07
N ALA A 121 11.83 -32.98 5.43
CA ALA A 121 13.08 -32.30 5.18
C ALA A 121 13.09 -30.97 5.94
N SER A 122 14.18 -30.69 6.62
CA SER A 122 14.43 -29.41 7.25
C SER A 122 15.45 -28.66 6.41
N ALA A 123 15.14 -27.44 6.00
CA ALA A 123 16.08 -26.56 5.32
C ALA A 123 16.37 -25.33 6.19
N LEU A 124 17.64 -25.02 6.37
CA LEU A 124 18.07 -23.78 6.98
C LEU A 124 18.26 -22.74 5.88
N GLN A 125 17.54 -21.63 5.99
CA GLN A 125 17.62 -20.51 5.04
C GLN A 125 18.28 -19.31 5.70
N ARG A 126 19.12 -18.61 4.96
CA ARG A 126 19.66 -17.30 5.32
C ARG A 126 19.43 -16.32 4.19
N SER A 127 19.01 -15.10 4.50
CA SER A 127 18.73 -14.07 3.52
C SER A 127 19.47 -12.77 3.83
N THR A 128 19.69 -11.99 2.79
CA THR A 128 20.12 -10.59 2.87
C THR A 128 19.33 -9.77 1.88
N VAL A 129 19.23 -8.47 2.09
CA VAL A 129 18.51 -7.55 1.21
C VAL A 129 19.48 -6.53 0.66
N ILE A 130 19.49 -6.36 -0.65
CA ILE A 130 20.27 -5.34 -1.33
C ILE A 130 19.35 -4.19 -1.68
N ARG A 131 19.74 -2.96 -1.29
CA ARG A 131 19.00 -1.74 -1.57
C ARG A 131 19.74 -0.91 -2.62
N LEU A 132 19.11 -0.70 -3.77
CA LEU A 132 19.68 0.07 -4.89
C LEU A 132 18.75 1.22 -5.29
N GLN A 133 19.26 2.14 -6.12
CA GLN A 133 18.41 3.14 -6.77
C GLN A 133 17.60 2.48 -7.88
N ALA A 134 16.28 2.71 -7.89
CA ALA A 134 15.35 2.08 -8.83
C ALA A 134 15.59 2.46 -10.29
N LYS A 135 16.19 3.64 -10.54
CA LYS A 135 16.47 4.15 -11.89
C LYS A 135 17.62 3.46 -12.61
N ASP A 136 18.45 2.70 -11.90
CA ASP A 136 19.66 2.06 -12.46
C ASP A 136 19.41 0.59 -12.81
N GLU A 137 18.69 0.35 -13.92
CA GLU A 137 18.30 -0.99 -14.38
C GLU A 137 19.51 -1.89 -14.63
N SER A 138 20.49 -1.37 -15.34
CA SER A 138 21.69 -2.12 -15.69
C SER A 138 22.42 -2.64 -14.44
N ARG A 139 22.41 -1.84 -13.38
CA ARG A 139 23.01 -2.22 -12.11
C ARG A 139 22.16 -3.26 -11.36
N ILE A 140 20.84 -3.14 -11.42
CA ILE A 140 19.89 -4.09 -10.83
C ILE A 140 20.10 -5.47 -11.46
N ASP A 141 20.10 -5.56 -12.81
CA ASP A 141 20.32 -6.80 -13.54
C ASP A 141 21.68 -7.41 -13.24
N LYS A 142 22.74 -6.59 -13.24
CA LYS A 142 24.09 -7.05 -12.92
C LYS A 142 24.19 -7.64 -11.51
N VAL A 143 23.49 -7.06 -10.53
CA VAL A 143 23.48 -7.54 -9.15
C VAL A 143 22.68 -8.84 -9.05
N LEU A 144 21.53 -8.94 -9.71
CA LEU A 144 20.73 -10.17 -9.78
C LEU A 144 21.55 -11.32 -10.40
N ASP A 145 22.20 -11.05 -11.51
CA ASP A 145 23.01 -12.07 -12.22
C ASP A 145 24.23 -12.50 -11.39
N ALA A 146 24.89 -11.57 -10.71
CA ALA A 146 26.00 -11.87 -9.83
C ALA A 146 25.58 -12.75 -8.64
N ALA A 147 24.44 -12.46 -8.02
CA ALA A 147 23.91 -13.26 -6.93
C ALA A 147 23.53 -14.68 -7.40
N ARG A 148 22.80 -14.78 -8.51
CA ARG A 148 22.38 -16.07 -9.10
C ARG A 148 23.57 -16.91 -9.54
N SER A 149 24.55 -16.30 -10.18
CA SER A 149 25.78 -16.98 -10.63
C SER A 149 26.62 -17.49 -9.42
N ALA A 150 26.49 -16.84 -8.27
CA ALA A 150 27.12 -17.29 -7.03
C ALA A 150 26.30 -18.37 -6.29
N GLY A 151 25.16 -18.79 -6.82
CA GLY A 151 24.31 -19.85 -6.27
C GLY A 151 23.22 -19.38 -5.33
N ALA A 152 22.87 -18.09 -5.33
CA ALA A 152 21.75 -17.57 -4.57
C ALA A 152 20.42 -17.64 -5.32
N ASN A 153 19.33 -17.76 -4.58
CA ASN A 153 18.03 -17.36 -5.07
C ASN A 153 17.92 -15.84 -4.91
N ALA A 154 17.80 -15.11 -6.03
CA ALA A 154 17.76 -13.66 -6.04
C ALA A 154 16.64 -13.12 -6.92
N TYR A 155 15.85 -12.18 -6.38
CA TYR A 155 14.73 -11.56 -7.07
C TYR A 155 14.46 -10.15 -6.54
N VAL A 156 13.79 -9.32 -7.34
CA VAL A 156 13.31 -8.01 -6.90
C VAL A 156 12.18 -8.22 -5.91
N ALA A 157 12.41 -7.82 -4.65
CA ALA A 157 11.44 -7.97 -3.58
C ALA A 157 10.40 -6.84 -3.57
N GLY A 158 10.77 -5.63 -4.05
CA GLY A 158 9.84 -4.51 -4.14
C GLY A 158 10.53 -3.20 -4.49
N TYR A 159 9.68 -2.21 -4.77
CA TYR A 159 10.05 -0.83 -5.04
C TYR A 159 9.51 0.07 -3.95
N TYR A 160 10.21 1.17 -3.63
CA TYR A 160 9.87 2.05 -2.53
C TYR A 160 10.16 3.51 -2.89
N LEU A 161 9.47 4.42 -2.23
CA LEU A 161 9.82 5.83 -2.18
C LEU A 161 10.74 6.08 -0.98
N LYS A 162 11.77 6.88 -1.19
CA LYS A 162 12.63 7.35 -0.10
C LYS A 162 11.86 8.30 0.83
N ASP A 163 11.04 9.14 0.23
CA ASP A 163 10.13 10.05 0.90
C ASP A 163 8.82 10.13 0.10
N SER A 164 7.73 9.76 0.73
CA SER A 164 6.39 9.78 0.12
C SER A 164 5.56 10.99 0.54
N SER A 165 6.11 11.93 1.31
CA SER A 165 5.36 13.05 1.91
C SER A 165 4.65 13.91 0.87
N ASP A 166 5.34 14.30 -0.21
CA ASP A 166 4.76 15.12 -1.27
C ASP A 166 3.67 14.36 -2.05
N ALA A 167 3.92 13.11 -2.39
CA ALA A 167 2.95 12.27 -3.07
C ALA A 167 1.69 12.06 -2.22
N ARG A 168 1.85 11.84 -0.91
CA ARG A 168 0.73 11.73 0.04
C ARG A 168 -0.06 13.03 0.17
N ALA A 169 0.63 14.16 0.23
CA ALA A 169 -0.03 15.46 0.28
C ALA A 169 -0.89 15.71 -0.97
N GLU A 170 -0.36 15.38 -2.15
CA GLU A 170 -1.10 15.50 -3.40
C GLU A 170 -2.26 14.49 -3.51
N ALA A 171 -2.05 13.25 -3.08
CA ALA A 171 -3.11 12.23 -3.01
C ALA A 171 -4.25 12.67 -2.07
N ARG A 172 -3.94 13.22 -0.90
CA ARG A 172 -4.92 13.75 0.04
C ARG A 172 -5.70 14.93 -0.55
N LYS A 173 -5.05 15.82 -1.27
CA LYS A 173 -5.70 16.91 -1.98
C LYS A 173 -6.70 16.40 -3.03
N LYS A 174 -6.33 15.37 -3.79
CA LYS A 174 -7.23 14.71 -4.73
C LYS A 174 -8.41 14.04 -4.02
N ALA A 175 -8.16 13.36 -2.89
CA ALA A 175 -9.20 12.72 -2.09
C ALA A 175 -10.25 13.74 -1.58
N LEU A 176 -9.82 14.89 -1.08
CA LEU A 176 -10.72 15.96 -0.64
C LEU A 176 -11.53 16.53 -1.81
N ALA A 177 -10.92 16.68 -2.98
CA ALA A 177 -11.62 17.14 -4.18
C ALA A 177 -12.66 16.12 -4.66
N ASP A 178 -12.34 14.84 -4.60
CA ASP A 178 -13.24 13.74 -4.95
C ASP A 178 -14.42 13.66 -3.97
N ALA A 179 -14.18 13.70 -2.66
CA ALA A 179 -15.22 13.75 -1.64
C ALA A 179 -16.20 14.92 -1.90
N ARG A 180 -15.68 16.12 -2.18
CA ARG A 180 -16.51 17.29 -2.47
C ARG A 180 -17.34 17.09 -3.74
N LYS A 181 -16.77 16.53 -4.80
CA LYS A 181 -17.47 16.25 -6.05
C LYS A 181 -18.61 15.25 -5.84
N ASN A 182 -18.35 14.18 -5.10
CA ASN A 182 -19.34 13.14 -4.79
C ASN A 182 -20.47 13.71 -3.92
N ALA A 183 -20.14 14.49 -2.89
CA ALA A 183 -21.14 15.17 -2.06
C ALA A 183 -22.02 16.13 -2.85
N ALA A 184 -21.43 16.91 -3.77
CA ALA A 184 -22.16 17.86 -4.59
C ALA A 184 -23.15 17.14 -5.54
N ALA A 185 -22.73 16.03 -6.13
CA ALA A 185 -23.60 15.22 -6.98
C ALA A 185 -24.79 14.64 -6.21
N ILE A 186 -24.53 14.05 -5.04
CA ILE A 186 -25.58 13.48 -4.17
C ILE A 186 -26.55 14.57 -3.71
N ALA A 187 -26.06 15.74 -3.30
CA ALA A 187 -26.90 16.85 -2.89
C ALA A 187 -27.82 17.34 -4.01
N ALA A 188 -27.29 17.45 -5.23
CA ALA A 188 -28.09 17.84 -6.42
C ALA A 188 -29.14 16.78 -6.77
N ASP A 189 -28.78 15.50 -6.76
CA ASP A 189 -29.72 14.40 -7.04
C ASP A 189 -30.84 14.30 -6.00
N ALA A 190 -30.55 14.71 -4.75
CA ALA A 190 -31.55 14.80 -3.68
C ALA A 190 -32.40 16.09 -3.72
N GLY A 191 -32.19 16.97 -4.68
CA GLY A 191 -32.96 18.20 -4.86
C GLY A 191 -32.52 19.35 -3.94
N GLY A 192 -31.36 19.24 -3.29
CA GLY A 192 -30.81 20.25 -2.41
C GLY A 192 -29.47 20.80 -2.89
N SER A 193 -28.73 21.43 -1.99
CA SER A 193 -27.42 22.00 -2.25
C SER A 193 -26.39 21.62 -1.20
N LEU A 194 -25.11 21.58 -1.59
CA LEU A 194 -24.00 21.30 -0.72
C LEU A 194 -23.54 22.56 0.01
N GLY A 195 -23.53 22.52 1.34
CA GLY A 195 -23.01 23.57 2.20
C GLY A 195 -21.54 23.38 2.56
N LYS A 196 -21.16 23.81 3.76
CA LYS A 196 -19.80 23.75 4.27
C LYS A 196 -19.41 22.35 4.73
N ALA A 197 -18.12 22.07 4.73
CA ALA A 197 -17.59 20.90 5.43
C ALA A 197 -17.73 21.12 6.95
N MET A 198 -18.36 20.17 7.63
CA MET A 198 -18.59 20.17 9.09
C MET A 198 -17.51 19.39 9.83
N ASP A 199 -17.11 18.27 9.25
CA ASP A 199 -16.10 17.38 9.80
C ASP A 199 -15.27 16.72 8.71
N ILE A 200 -13.99 16.48 9.00
CA ILE A 200 -13.06 15.81 8.08
C ILE A 200 -12.27 14.78 8.88
N PHE A 201 -12.45 13.54 8.53
CA PHE A 201 -11.66 12.44 9.02
C PHE A 201 -10.71 11.94 7.91
N ALA A 202 -9.41 12.12 8.10
CA ALA A 202 -8.43 11.53 7.22
C ALA A 202 -8.00 10.18 7.81
N TYR A 203 -8.15 9.12 7.03
CA TYR A 203 -7.62 7.83 7.46
C TYR A 203 -6.10 7.95 7.60
N PRO A 204 -5.52 7.42 8.70
CA PRO A 204 -4.08 7.37 8.84
C PRO A 204 -3.53 6.69 7.60
N ASP A 205 -2.56 7.33 6.97
CA ASP A 205 -1.85 6.71 5.86
C ASP A 205 -1.36 5.35 6.37
N GLN A 206 -2.00 4.29 5.92
CA GLN A 206 -1.57 2.92 6.17
C GLN A 206 -0.18 2.85 5.56
N GLY A 207 0.88 2.98 6.36
CA GLY A 207 2.27 3.15 5.96
C GLY A 207 2.85 2.06 5.05
N ILE A 208 2.06 1.58 4.13
CA ILE A 208 2.36 0.55 3.15
C ILE A 208 2.68 1.28 1.85
N ASP A 209 3.86 1.86 1.78
CA ASP A 209 4.48 2.29 0.52
C ASP A 209 4.97 1.06 -0.27
N TYR A 210 4.15 0.00 -0.28
CA TYR A 210 4.41 -1.21 -1.04
C TYR A 210 3.59 -1.17 -2.31
N SER A 211 4.18 -0.71 -3.39
CA SER A 211 3.70 -1.12 -4.68
C SER A 211 4.36 -2.46 -5.02
N TYR A 212 3.62 -3.54 -4.90
CA TYR A 212 3.91 -4.72 -5.67
C TYR A 212 3.63 -4.35 -7.14
N GLY A 213 4.58 -3.74 -7.77
CA GLY A 213 4.58 -3.66 -9.22
C GLY A 213 4.66 -5.09 -9.73
N SER A 214 3.52 -5.67 -10.07
CA SER A 214 3.47 -6.86 -10.92
C SER A 214 4.08 -6.44 -12.25
N GLY A 215 5.37 -6.72 -12.40
CA GLY A 215 6.19 -6.25 -13.49
C GLY A 215 5.64 -6.66 -14.84
N SER A 216 5.26 -5.66 -15.59
CA SER A 216 5.28 -5.69 -17.04
C SER A 216 5.70 -4.30 -17.53
N GLY A 217 6.94 -4.15 -17.87
CA GLY A 217 7.45 -3.14 -18.81
C GLY A 217 7.71 -1.72 -18.34
N GLU A 218 6.95 -1.15 -17.41
CA GLU A 218 7.15 0.19 -16.85
C GLU A 218 7.10 0.19 -15.31
N GLY A 219 7.45 -0.91 -14.71
CA GLY A 219 7.19 -1.36 -13.34
C GLY A 219 7.89 -0.63 -12.20
N ARG A 220 8.22 0.66 -12.37
CA ARG A 220 8.82 1.49 -11.32
C ARG A 220 7.94 2.63 -10.89
N MET A 221 6.69 2.61 -11.34
CA MET A 221 5.70 3.58 -10.89
C MET A 221 5.01 3.03 -9.66
N MET A 222 4.83 3.88 -8.67
CA MET A 222 4.17 3.58 -7.41
C MET A 222 2.92 4.41 -7.27
N ASP A 223 1.82 3.77 -6.88
CA ASP A 223 0.58 4.45 -6.58
C ASP A 223 0.51 4.77 -5.09
N VAL A 224 0.48 6.05 -4.78
CA VAL A 224 0.27 6.56 -3.43
C VAL A 224 -1.17 7.01 -3.32
N SER A 225 -1.94 6.36 -2.47
CA SER A 225 -3.37 6.65 -2.29
C SER A 225 -3.64 7.24 -0.91
N SER A 226 -4.60 8.14 -0.85
CA SER A 226 -5.15 8.68 0.38
C SER A 226 -6.67 8.60 0.35
N MET A 227 -7.27 8.34 1.51
CA MET A 227 -8.70 8.24 1.70
C MET A 227 -9.14 9.22 2.79
N VAL A 228 -10.23 9.93 2.54
CA VAL A 228 -10.83 10.85 3.49
C VAL A 228 -12.32 10.61 3.59
N MET A 229 -12.87 10.79 4.77
CA MET A 229 -14.32 10.88 4.99
C MET A 229 -14.64 12.32 5.38
N VAL A 230 -15.60 12.92 4.68
CA VAL A 230 -15.98 14.31 4.89
C VAL A 230 -17.50 14.39 5.10
N THR A 231 -17.88 15.07 6.16
CA THR A 231 -19.28 15.39 6.44
C THR A 231 -19.52 16.85 6.06
N TYR A 232 -20.48 17.06 5.18
CA TYR A 232 -20.90 18.37 4.70
C TYR A 232 -22.29 18.71 5.22
N GLU A 233 -22.61 19.99 5.22
CA GLU A 233 -23.99 20.46 5.32
C GLU A 233 -24.74 20.12 4.02
N PHE A 234 -25.91 19.52 4.15
CA PHE A 234 -26.86 19.34 3.07
C PHE A 234 -28.07 20.22 3.34
N ILE A 235 -28.39 21.11 2.42
CA ILE A 235 -29.43 22.14 2.53
C ILE A 235 -30.54 21.80 1.55
N LEU A 236 -31.73 21.51 2.07
CA LEU A 236 -32.98 21.29 1.29
C LEU A 236 -33.73 22.60 1.06
#